data_658aff8ae7807c31e08235243516e556
#
_entry.id   658aff8ae7807c31e08235243516e556
#
_cell.length_a   1.000
_cell.length_b   1.000
_cell.length_c   1.000
_cell.angle_alpha   90.00
_cell.angle_beta   90.00
_cell.angle_gamma   90.00
#
_symmetry.space_group_name_H-M   'P 1'
#
loop_
_entity.id
_entity.type
_entity.pdbx_description
1 polymer ?
#
loop_
_entity_poly.entity_id
_entity_poly.type
_entity_poly.pdbx_seq_one_letter_code
_entity_poly.pdbx_strand_id
1 'polypeptide(L)'
;MSLTKKTKDKKVNFEFNKEYIRVVTSKIANNDAQFITNSFNEMHPADAADIIEHLSEGDRESLIKLNNFNIDPDVFVELNESIQSEIITYLSSDSIVSILKGLESDDAISILENVPEEDKNAILSSLPPKDRFEIGRAHV
;
A
#
# COMPACT_ATOMS: atom_id res chain seq x y z
N MET A 1 17.08 21.36 -1.00
CA MET A 1 17.92 20.21 -0.92
C MET A 1 18.51 19.88 -2.25
N SER A 2 19.76 19.61 -2.24
CA SER A 2 20.49 19.48 -3.47
C SER A 2 20.45 18.06 -4.02
N LEU A 3 20.72 17.97 -5.30
CA LEU A 3 20.83 16.70 -5.99
C LEU A 3 21.98 15.87 -5.48
N THR A 4 23.00 16.53 -4.94
CA THR A 4 24.16 15.89 -4.36
C THR A 4 23.75 15.00 -3.18
N LYS A 5 22.78 15.47 -2.44
CA LYS A 5 22.23 14.72 -1.34
C LYS A 5 21.58 13.43 -1.83
N LYS A 6 20.94 13.49 -2.96
CA LYS A 6 20.26 12.34 -3.54
C LYS A 6 21.24 11.22 -3.91
N THR A 7 22.39 11.59 -4.43
CA THR A 7 23.39 10.60 -4.85
C THR A 7 24.05 9.93 -3.66
N LYS A 8 24.28 10.68 -2.61
CA LYS A 8 24.83 10.17 -1.35
C LYS A 8 23.82 9.28 -0.66
N ASP A 9 22.58 9.53 -0.93
CA ASP A 9 21.47 9.01 -0.14
C ASP A 9 21.25 7.52 -0.32
N LYS A 10 21.84 6.89 -1.32
CA LYS A 10 21.62 5.47 -1.51
C LYS A 10 22.11 4.65 -0.32
N LYS A 11 23.28 5.00 0.23
CA LYS A 11 23.77 4.34 1.43
C LYS A 11 23.09 4.84 2.69
N VAL A 12 22.90 6.15 2.75
CA VAL A 12 22.28 6.79 3.90
C VAL A 12 20.83 6.34 4.02
N ASN A 13 20.12 6.23 2.89
CA ASN A 13 18.75 5.78 2.89
C ASN A 13 18.61 4.34 3.37
N PHE A 14 19.56 3.50 3.05
CA PHE A 14 19.52 2.12 3.50
C PHE A 14 19.57 2.05 5.03
N GLU A 15 20.47 2.81 5.64
CA GLU A 15 20.58 2.86 7.09
C GLU A 15 19.37 3.56 7.71
N PHE A 16 18.91 4.62 7.07
CA PHE A 16 17.73 5.33 7.50
C PHE A 16 16.52 4.39 7.51
N ASN A 17 16.37 3.59 6.47
CA ASN A 17 15.26 2.66 6.39
C ASN A 17 15.32 1.60 7.48
N LYS A 18 16.50 1.13 7.83
CA LYS A 18 16.68 0.20 8.93
C LYS A 18 16.23 0.79 10.27
N GLU A 19 16.66 2.01 10.53
CA GLU A 19 16.25 2.72 11.74
C GLU A 19 14.75 2.95 11.73
N TYR A 20 14.25 3.38 10.59
CA TYR A 20 12.84 3.69 10.46
C TYR A 20 11.98 2.44 10.62
N ILE A 21 12.47 1.31 10.12
CA ILE A 21 11.76 0.04 10.27
C ILE A 21 11.61 -0.30 11.74
N ARG A 22 12.65 -0.07 12.54
CA ARG A 22 12.55 -0.30 13.98
C ARG A 22 11.51 0.60 14.62
N VAL A 23 11.51 1.87 14.23
CA VAL A 23 10.54 2.82 14.75
C VAL A 23 9.12 2.40 14.36
N VAL A 24 8.91 2.06 13.10
CA VAL A 24 7.60 1.64 12.61
C VAL A 24 7.14 0.38 13.34
N THR A 25 8.02 -0.59 13.51
CA THR A 25 7.70 -1.82 14.24
C THR A 25 7.24 -1.52 15.65
N SER A 26 7.94 -0.61 16.33
CA SER A 26 7.57 -0.19 17.68
C SER A 26 6.21 0.50 17.69
N LYS A 27 5.95 1.36 16.70
CA LYS A 27 4.68 2.07 16.63
C LYS A 27 3.52 1.14 16.30
N ILE A 28 3.77 0.12 15.48
CA ILE A 28 2.77 -0.91 15.23
C ILE A 28 2.41 -1.62 16.55
N ALA A 29 3.43 -1.99 17.32
CA ALA A 29 3.22 -2.67 18.59
C ALA A 29 2.44 -1.82 19.57
N ASN A 30 2.58 -0.49 19.47
CA ASN A 30 1.88 0.45 20.34
C ASN A 30 0.55 0.93 19.77
N ASN A 31 0.14 0.39 18.62
CA ASN A 31 -1.09 0.78 17.93
C ASN A 31 -1.13 2.26 17.57
N ASP A 32 0.01 2.82 17.20
CA ASP A 32 0.12 4.26 16.91
C ASP A 32 -0.03 4.49 15.40
N ALA A 33 -1.24 4.32 14.91
CA ALA A 33 -1.56 4.50 13.50
C ALA A 33 -1.32 5.92 13.04
N GLN A 34 -1.56 6.89 13.91
CA GLN A 34 -1.43 8.30 13.53
C GLN A 34 0.03 8.65 13.23
N PHE A 35 0.94 8.17 14.06
CA PHE A 35 2.36 8.41 13.79
C PHE A 35 2.77 7.84 12.44
N ILE A 36 2.36 6.61 12.16
CA ILE A 36 2.74 5.94 10.92
C ILE A 36 2.13 6.65 9.71
N THR A 37 0.85 7.01 9.80
CA THR A 37 0.17 7.71 8.72
C THR A 37 0.84 9.04 8.43
N ASN A 38 1.13 9.82 9.47
CA ASN A 38 1.78 11.11 9.30
C ASN A 38 3.17 10.96 8.69
N SER A 39 3.91 9.96 9.14
CA SER A 39 5.26 9.73 8.63
C SER A 39 5.24 9.33 7.16
N PHE A 40 4.33 8.43 6.81
CA PHE A 40 4.23 7.97 5.42
C PHE A 40 3.78 9.11 4.49
N ASN A 41 2.92 9.99 4.99
CA ASN A 41 2.46 11.14 4.18
C ASN A 41 3.57 12.13 3.89
N GLU A 42 4.62 12.12 4.67
CA GLU A 42 5.74 13.05 4.49
C GLU A 42 6.84 12.50 3.61
N MET A 43 6.72 11.25 3.19
CA MET A 43 7.74 10.64 2.35
C MET A 43 7.17 10.27 1.00
N HIS A 44 8.06 9.99 0.06
CA HIS A 44 7.67 9.51 -1.26
C HIS A 44 6.93 8.18 -1.12
N PRO A 45 5.88 7.95 -1.93
CA PRO A 45 5.22 6.65 -1.90
C PRO A 45 6.16 5.47 -2.08
N ALA A 46 7.19 5.62 -2.90
CA ALA A 46 8.18 4.54 -3.09
C ALA A 46 8.93 4.22 -1.81
N ASP A 47 9.21 5.25 -1.01
CA ASP A 47 9.93 5.05 0.26
C ASP A 47 9.05 4.37 1.29
N ALA A 48 7.78 4.77 1.37
CA ALA A 48 6.83 4.12 2.26
C ALA A 48 6.65 2.65 1.87
N ALA A 49 6.54 2.38 0.57
CA ALA A 49 6.43 1.02 0.06
C ALA A 49 7.65 0.19 0.43
N ASP A 50 8.84 0.79 0.32
CA ASP A 50 10.08 0.11 0.67
C ASP A 50 10.10 -0.30 2.13
N ILE A 51 9.61 0.57 3.01
CA ILE A 51 9.52 0.25 4.43
C ILE A 51 8.58 -0.94 4.64
N ILE A 52 7.42 -0.91 4.02
CA ILE A 52 6.44 -1.99 4.14
C ILE A 52 7.05 -3.31 3.67
N GLU A 53 7.79 -3.28 2.57
CA GLU A 53 8.44 -4.49 2.03
C GLU A 53 9.49 -5.05 2.96
N HIS A 54 10.11 -4.21 3.77
CA HIS A 54 11.15 -4.64 4.69
C HIS A 54 10.61 -5.09 6.05
N LEU A 55 9.33 -4.85 6.33
CA LEU A 55 8.73 -5.39 7.54
C LEU A 55 8.61 -6.90 7.44
N SER A 56 8.56 -7.57 8.58
CA SER A 56 8.22 -8.98 8.60
C SER A 56 6.77 -9.18 8.19
N GLU A 57 6.44 -10.38 7.76
CA GLU A 57 5.07 -10.68 7.36
C GLU A 57 4.09 -10.38 8.49
N GLY A 58 4.43 -10.77 9.70
CA GLY A 58 3.58 -10.50 10.86
C GLY A 58 3.38 -9.03 11.12
N ASP A 59 4.44 -8.24 10.97
CA ASP A 59 4.34 -6.79 11.17
C ASP A 59 3.55 -6.14 10.06
N ARG A 60 3.68 -6.64 8.82
CA ARG A 60 2.86 -6.13 7.71
C ARG A 60 1.39 -6.37 7.98
N GLU A 61 1.06 -7.59 8.40
CA GLU A 61 -0.33 -7.91 8.70
C GLU A 61 -0.86 -7.00 9.81
N SER A 62 -0.08 -6.83 10.87
CA SER A 62 -0.47 -5.97 11.98
C SER A 62 -0.67 -4.53 11.54
N LEU A 63 0.22 -4.03 10.69
CA LEU A 63 0.11 -2.67 10.17
C LEU A 63 -1.17 -2.49 9.36
N ILE A 64 -1.42 -3.39 8.44
CA ILE A 64 -2.57 -3.26 7.53
C ILE A 64 -3.88 -3.37 8.31
N LYS A 65 -3.90 -4.17 9.37
CA LYS A 65 -5.09 -4.36 10.21
C LYS A 65 -5.20 -3.34 11.33
N LEU A 66 -4.22 -2.46 11.43
CA LEU A 66 -4.21 -1.45 12.48
C LEU A 66 -5.40 -0.51 12.32
N ASN A 67 -6.09 -0.26 13.44
CA ASN A 67 -7.27 0.59 13.44
C ASN A 67 -6.87 2.01 13.01
N ASN A 68 -7.65 2.59 12.11
CA ASN A 68 -7.42 3.95 11.59
C ASN A 68 -6.18 4.06 10.70
N PHE A 69 -5.63 2.95 10.24
CA PHE A 69 -4.59 2.98 9.23
C PHE A 69 -5.19 2.58 7.88
N ASN A 70 -4.97 3.41 6.88
CA ASN A 70 -5.40 3.13 5.51
C ASN A 70 -4.20 3.32 4.60
N ILE A 71 -3.87 2.27 3.85
CA ILE A 71 -2.76 2.36 2.94
C ILE A 71 -3.12 3.28 1.77
N ASP A 72 -2.21 4.19 1.46
CA ASP A 72 -2.39 5.11 0.34
C ASP A 72 -2.31 4.31 -0.96
N PRO A 73 -3.24 4.52 -1.90
CA PRO A 73 -3.17 3.83 -3.20
C PRO A 73 -1.84 4.02 -3.91
N ASP A 74 -1.24 5.20 -3.84
CA ASP A 74 0.04 5.45 -4.48
C ASP A 74 1.16 4.63 -3.85
N VAL A 75 1.09 4.37 -2.56
CA VAL A 75 2.04 3.48 -1.89
C VAL A 75 1.81 2.05 -2.33
N PHE A 76 0.55 1.65 -2.42
CA PHE A 76 0.21 0.27 -2.76
C PHE A 76 0.75 -0.11 -4.14
N VAL A 77 0.62 0.77 -5.14
CA VAL A 77 1.10 0.46 -6.49
C VAL A 77 2.62 0.36 -6.57
N GLU A 78 3.32 1.00 -5.63
CA GLU A 78 4.78 0.92 -5.60
C GLU A 78 5.29 -0.39 -5.01
N LEU A 79 4.44 -1.14 -4.31
CA LEU A 79 4.83 -2.42 -3.73
C LEU A 79 5.06 -3.46 -4.82
N ASN A 80 6.00 -4.40 -4.57
CA ASN A 80 6.16 -5.49 -5.52
C ASN A 80 4.92 -6.39 -5.49
N GLU A 81 4.74 -7.13 -6.57
CA GLU A 81 3.51 -7.89 -6.81
C GLU A 81 3.25 -8.93 -5.71
N SER A 82 4.29 -9.55 -5.24
CA SER A 82 4.19 -10.56 -4.20
C SER A 82 3.65 -9.96 -2.90
N ILE A 83 4.12 -8.77 -2.54
CA ILE A 83 3.65 -8.08 -1.34
C ILE A 83 2.23 -7.55 -1.54
N GLN A 84 1.91 -7.07 -2.74
CA GLN A 84 0.54 -6.66 -3.04
C GLN A 84 -0.43 -7.81 -2.83
N SER A 85 -0.09 -8.98 -3.34
CA SER A 85 -0.95 -10.17 -3.21
C SER A 85 -1.12 -10.56 -1.75
N GLU A 86 -0.04 -10.47 -0.99
CA GLU A 86 -0.10 -10.76 0.44
C GLU A 86 -1.04 -9.78 1.15
N ILE A 87 -0.86 -8.49 0.91
CA ILE A 87 -1.62 -7.45 1.61
C ILE A 87 -3.11 -7.53 1.27
N ILE A 88 -3.44 -7.87 0.04
CA ILE A 88 -4.84 -8.01 -0.34
C ILE A 88 -5.56 -9.01 0.57
N THR A 89 -4.87 -10.05 1.02
CA THR A 89 -5.49 -11.02 1.92
C THR A 89 -5.80 -10.44 3.29
N TYR A 90 -5.17 -9.34 3.67
CA TYR A 90 -5.41 -8.67 4.95
C TYR A 90 -6.46 -7.58 4.87
N LEU A 91 -6.82 -7.14 3.67
CA LEU A 91 -7.72 -6.01 3.48
C LEU A 91 -9.17 -6.45 3.44
N SER A 92 -10.06 -5.59 3.93
CA SER A 92 -11.49 -5.77 3.73
C SER A 92 -11.85 -5.37 2.29
N SER A 93 -13.02 -5.81 1.84
CA SER A 93 -13.50 -5.42 0.52
C SER A 93 -13.61 -3.91 0.38
N ASP A 94 -14.06 -3.24 1.45
CA ASP A 94 -14.17 -1.79 1.44
C ASP A 94 -12.80 -1.11 1.27
N SER A 95 -11.79 -1.65 1.91
CA SER A 95 -10.43 -1.12 1.78
C SER A 95 -9.88 -1.33 0.38
N ILE A 96 -10.14 -2.49 -0.21
CA ILE A 96 -9.72 -2.75 -1.58
C ILE A 96 -10.42 -1.78 -2.54
N VAL A 97 -11.71 -1.57 -2.37
CA VAL A 97 -12.46 -0.60 -3.20
C VAL A 97 -11.85 0.78 -3.07
N SER A 98 -11.51 1.17 -1.85
CA SER A 98 -10.92 2.48 -1.59
C SER A 98 -9.60 2.66 -2.36
N ILE A 99 -8.77 1.62 -2.37
CA ILE A 99 -7.51 1.65 -3.12
C ILE A 99 -7.79 1.77 -4.62
N LEU A 100 -8.71 0.94 -5.13
CA LEU A 100 -9.00 0.94 -6.56
C LEU A 100 -9.53 2.29 -7.04
N LYS A 101 -10.34 2.96 -6.23
CA LYS A 101 -10.86 4.28 -6.57
C LYS A 101 -9.78 5.33 -6.72
N GLY A 102 -8.67 5.16 -6.02
CA GLY A 102 -7.57 6.11 -6.05
C GLY A 102 -6.58 5.88 -7.17
N LEU A 103 -6.82 4.87 -8.02
CA LEU A 103 -5.87 4.47 -9.05
C LEU A 103 -6.44 4.67 -10.44
N GLU A 104 -5.54 4.73 -11.42
CA GLU A 104 -5.93 4.70 -12.82
C GLU A 104 -6.37 3.29 -13.19
N SER A 105 -7.14 3.19 -14.26
CA SER A 105 -7.76 1.92 -14.66
C SER A 105 -6.75 0.79 -14.84
N ASP A 106 -5.61 1.08 -15.44
CA ASP A 106 -4.59 0.05 -15.69
C ASP A 106 -4.08 -0.55 -14.39
N ASP A 107 -3.80 0.32 -13.41
CA ASP A 107 -3.31 -0.13 -12.12
C ASP A 107 -4.40 -0.88 -11.35
N ALA A 108 -5.64 -0.36 -11.43
CA ALA A 108 -6.76 -1.01 -10.76
C ALA A 108 -7.00 -2.41 -11.31
N ILE A 109 -6.92 -2.57 -12.62
CA ILE A 109 -7.09 -3.87 -13.26
C ILE A 109 -6.02 -4.85 -12.79
N SER A 110 -4.79 -4.39 -12.76
CA SER A 110 -3.67 -5.23 -12.34
C SER A 110 -3.87 -5.74 -10.91
N ILE A 111 -4.34 -4.86 -10.02
CA ILE A 111 -4.59 -5.24 -8.64
C ILE A 111 -5.78 -6.20 -8.55
N LEU A 112 -6.83 -5.91 -9.30
CA LEU A 112 -8.04 -6.72 -9.27
C LEU A 112 -7.76 -8.17 -9.70
N GLU A 113 -6.79 -8.36 -10.59
CA GLU A 113 -6.39 -9.70 -11.02
C GLU A 113 -5.86 -10.55 -9.87
N ASN A 114 -5.34 -9.92 -8.84
CA ASN A 114 -4.82 -10.62 -7.66
C ASN A 114 -5.87 -10.83 -6.57
N VAL A 115 -7.06 -10.29 -6.76
CA VAL A 115 -8.15 -10.48 -5.81
C VAL A 115 -8.78 -11.84 -6.04
N PRO A 116 -9.14 -12.59 -4.98
CA PRO A 116 -9.84 -13.87 -5.15
C PRO A 116 -11.11 -13.71 -5.98
N GLU A 117 -11.37 -14.69 -6.83
CA GLU A 117 -12.52 -14.65 -7.74
C GLU A 117 -13.84 -14.41 -7.03
N GLU A 118 -13.99 -15.02 -5.87
CA GLU A 118 -15.23 -14.91 -5.09
C GLU A 118 -15.50 -13.48 -4.61
N ASP A 119 -14.44 -12.65 -4.50
CA ASP A 119 -14.57 -11.28 -4.03
C ASP A 119 -14.66 -10.27 -5.16
N LYS A 120 -14.27 -10.66 -6.37
CA LYS A 120 -14.18 -9.72 -7.50
C LYS A 120 -15.52 -9.05 -7.80
N ASN A 121 -16.60 -9.84 -7.84
CA ASN A 121 -17.90 -9.29 -8.19
C ASN A 121 -18.40 -8.29 -7.15
N ALA A 122 -18.20 -8.61 -5.88
CA ALA A 122 -18.61 -7.72 -4.81
C ALA A 122 -17.84 -6.41 -4.88
N ILE A 123 -16.54 -6.50 -5.16
CA ILE A 123 -15.67 -5.32 -5.26
C ILE A 123 -16.08 -4.48 -6.46
N LEU A 124 -16.26 -5.10 -7.61
CA LEU A 124 -16.68 -4.38 -8.82
C LEU A 124 -18.01 -3.68 -8.62
N SER A 125 -18.95 -4.34 -7.95
CA SER A 125 -20.27 -3.75 -7.69
C SER A 125 -20.20 -2.54 -6.78
N SER A 126 -19.17 -2.46 -5.94
CA SER A 126 -19.02 -1.36 -5.00
C SER A 126 -18.30 -0.16 -5.61
N LEU A 127 -17.73 -0.31 -6.79
CA LEU A 127 -17.07 0.80 -7.49
C LEU A 127 -18.12 1.71 -8.12
N PRO A 128 -17.81 3.02 -8.27
CA PRO A 128 -18.70 3.90 -9.02
C PRO A 128 -18.92 3.37 -10.43
N PRO A 129 -20.09 3.63 -11.02
CA PRO A 129 -20.39 3.09 -12.34
C PRO A 129 -19.34 3.40 -13.41
N LYS A 130 -18.77 4.58 -13.34
CA LYS A 130 -17.72 4.98 -14.29
C LYS A 130 -16.49 4.09 -14.19
N ASP A 131 -16.01 3.89 -12.98
CA ASP A 131 -14.82 3.08 -12.74
C ASP A 131 -15.09 1.62 -13.09
N ARG A 132 -16.27 1.13 -12.72
CA ARG A 132 -16.67 -0.23 -13.01
C ARG A 132 -16.72 -0.47 -14.50
N PHE A 133 -17.22 0.48 -15.26
CA PHE A 133 -17.33 0.38 -16.71
C PHE A 133 -15.95 0.27 -17.36
N GLU A 134 -15.03 1.14 -16.96
CA GLU A 134 -13.69 1.16 -17.53
C GLU A 134 -12.90 -0.11 -17.21
N ILE A 135 -12.98 -0.55 -15.97
CA ILE A 135 -12.31 -1.76 -15.53
C ILE A 135 -12.91 -2.99 -16.22
N GLY A 136 -14.24 -3.04 -16.29
CA GLY A 136 -14.93 -4.13 -16.95
C GLY A 136 -14.61 -4.24 -18.42
N ARG A 137 -14.48 -3.12 -19.11
CA ARG A 137 -14.11 -3.08 -20.53
C ARG A 137 -12.74 -3.68 -20.77
N ALA A 138 -11.78 -3.28 -19.96
CA ALA A 138 -10.43 -3.76 -20.13
C ALA A 138 -10.30 -5.23 -19.75
N HIS A 139 -11.21 -5.72 -18.94
CA HIS A 139 -11.21 -7.10 -18.46
C HIS A 139 -11.82 -8.06 -19.48
N VAL A 140 -12.60 -7.52 -20.40
CA VAL A 140 -13.20 -8.31 -21.46
C VAL A 140 -12.22 -8.48 -22.62
#